data_ccb3ac56a1d29b3ddcebb01745a550ac
#
_entry.id   ccb3ac56a1d29b3ddcebb01745a550ac
#
_cell.length_a   1.000
_cell.length_b   1.000
_cell.length_c   1.000
_cell.angle_alpha   90.00
_cell.angle_beta   90.00
_cell.angle_gamma   90.00
#
_symmetry.space_group_name_H-M   'P 1'
#
loop_
_entity.id
_entity.type
_entity.pdbx_description
1 polymer ?
#
loop_
_entity_poly.entity_id
_entity_poly.type
_entity_poly.pdbx_seq_one_letter_code
_entity_poly.pdbx_strand_id
1 'polypeptide(L)'
;YTVLHTEAQLRRSEMEDIADAVNYQIFYDVDTVSKVAKSIYANQYINDFLEMEYRDPFDYVVSYQQFFKDTLFQSSDMTGSSLITLYTDNSTIVSGGTVRNLDLIKESGWYRDLNEKGTEQMLYFAYEPEVPGAVMHPERHVYFVRKMNYYGGGQSEKLLKIEMDYSTINKNLQNLNYGTPVYICHEGKIIFSNRDGENIGDEYEKFSDYKEVEYKKTSNIYGAQLEIYVLRPETDLIGKLVERLPMLLLLFSINIFFPLIMVLLLNRSLTARISRLSSIFRNTEDENLVEIENVSAKDEIGDLMRNYNRM
;
A
#
# COMPACT_ATOMS: atom_id res chain seq x y z
N TYR A 1 27.43 14.81 14.39
CA TYR A 1 26.56 15.70 13.60
C TYR A 1 26.28 15.14 12.20
N THR A 2 27.26 14.62 11.49
CA THR A 2 27.15 14.10 10.11
C THR A 2 26.21 12.89 10.02
N VAL A 3 26.26 11.95 10.95
CA VAL A 3 25.44 10.70 10.92
C VAL A 3 23.95 11.02 11.09
N LEU A 4 23.59 11.88 12.05
CA LEU A 4 22.18 12.27 12.27
C LEU A 4 21.60 13.03 11.07
N HIS A 5 22.42 13.84 10.40
CA HIS A 5 21.97 14.57 9.21
C HIS A 5 21.74 13.62 8.02
N THR A 6 22.61 12.62 7.87
CA THR A 6 22.49 11.60 6.83
C THR A 6 21.24 10.71 7.06
N GLU A 7 20.98 10.31 8.31
CA GLU A 7 19.76 9.53 8.63
C GLU A 7 18.47 10.32 8.36
N ALA A 8 18.44 11.61 8.72
CA ALA A 8 17.28 12.46 8.45
C ALA A 8 17.05 12.65 6.94
N GLN A 9 18.10 12.78 6.14
CA GLN A 9 18.01 12.87 4.69
C GLN A 9 17.53 11.56 4.06
N LEU A 10 18.07 10.42 4.50
CA LEU A 10 17.64 9.11 4.02
C LEU A 10 16.17 8.86 4.32
N ARG A 11 15.72 9.16 5.54
CA ARG A 11 14.31 9.04 5.93
C ARG A 11 13.41 9.91 5.07
N ARG A 12 13.79 11.16 4.84
CA ARG A 12 13.01 12.07 3.99
C ARG A 12 12.89 11.55 2.56
N SER A 13 13.97 11.04 1.98
CA SER A 13 13.97 10.42 0.66
C SER A 13 13.06 9.20 0.61
N GLU A 14 13.08 8.36 1.64
CA GLU A 14 12.18 7.20 1.75
C GLU A 14 10.70 7.62 1.80
N MET A 15 10.37 8.67 2.57
CA MET A 15 8.99 9.18 2.62
C MET A 15 8.53 9.81 1.31
N GLU A 16 9.44 10.46 0.59
CA GLU A 16 9.21 10.98 -0.75
C GLU A 16 8.93 9.86 -1.75
N ASP A 17 9.75 8.80 -1.75
CA ASP A 17 9.56 7.64 -2.62
C ASP A 17 8.22 6.94 -2.36
N ILE A 18 7.80 6.84 -1.09
CA ILE A 18 6.48 6.31 -0.71
C ILE A 18 5.36 7.20 -1.27
N ALA A 19 5.45 8.52 -1.10
CA ALA A 19 4.44 9.44 -1.61
C ALA A 19 4.36 9.39 -3.14
N ASP A 20 5.51 9.21 -3.81
CA ASP A 20 5.59 9.10 -5.27
C ASP A 20 4.95 7.81 -5.77
N ALA A 21 5.21 6.69 -5.12
CA ALA A 21 4.62 5.41 -5.48
C ALA A 21 3.11 5.40 -5.28
N VAL A 22 2.62 5.98 -4.17
CA VAL A 22 1.18 6.13 -3.91
C VAL A 22 0.52 7.03 -4.95
N ASN A 23 1.15 8.17 -5.26
CA ASN A 23 0.65 9.07 -6.30
C ASN A 23 0.60 8.39 -7.67
N TYR A 24 1.63 7.64 -8.02
CA TYR A 24 1.68 6.88 -9.27
C TYR A 24 0.58 5.82 -9.33
N GLN A 25 0.31 5.10 -8.24
CA GLN A 25 -0.74 4.08 -8.20
C GLN A 25 -2.11 4.69 -8.46
N ILE A 26 -2.46 5.78 -7.76
CA ILE A 26 -3.74 6.47 -7.97
C ILE A 26 -3.83 7.01 -9.39
N PHE A 27 -2.77 7.65 -9.87
CA PHE A 27 -2.72 8.13 -11.26
C PHE A 27 -2.95 7.01 -12.26
N TYR A 28 -2.32 5.86 -12.07
CA TYR A 28 -2.45 4.69 -12.94
C TYR A 28 -3.89 4.15 -12.97
N ASP A 29 -4.53 4.03 -11.81
CA ASP A 29 -5.91 3.56 -11.71
C ASP A 29 -6.87 4.52 -12.43
N VAL A 30 -6.72 5.83 -12.23
CA VAL A 30 -7.54 6.86 -12.88
C VAL A 30 -7.23 6.98 -14.36
N ASP A 31 -5.97 6.91 -14.77
CA ASP A 31 -5.57 6.99 -16.18
C ASP A 31 -6.12 5.82 -17.01
N THR A 32 -6.20 4.63 -16.42
CA THR A 32 -6.84 3.47 -17.04
C THR A 32 -8.30 3.76 -17.37
N VAL A 33 -9.05 4.31 -16.42
CA VAL A 33 -10.44 4.71 -16.61
C VAL A 33 -10.57 5.86 -17.63
N SER A 34 -9.65 6.83 -17.58
CA SER A 34 -9.60 7.94 -18.54
C SER A 34 -9.40 7.46 -19.98
N LYS A 35 -8.58 6.41 -20.20
CA LYS A 35 -8.40 5.80 -21.53
C LYS A 35 -9.70 5.17 -22.04
N VAL A 36 -10.45 4.48 -21.19
CA VAL A 36 -11.76 3.93 -21.53
C VAL A 36 -12.75 5.06 -21.83
N ALA A 37 -12.78 6.09 -20.97
CA ALA A 37 -13.62 7.28 -21.20
C ALA A 37 -13.30 7.94 -22.55
N LYS A 38 -12.02 8.02 -22.92
CA LYS A 38 -11.60 8.57 -24.22
C LYS A 38 -12.06 7.70 -25.39
N SER A 39 -12.03 6.37 -25.25
CA SER A 39 -12.55 5.46 -26.28
C SER A 39 -14.04 5.64 -26.50
N ILE A 40 -14.82 5.74 -25.41
CA ILE A 40 -16.26 6.01 -25.48
C ILE A 40 -16.53 7.38 -26.07
N TYR A 41 -15.83 8.41 -25.62
CA TYR A 41 -15.93 9.80 -26.07
C TYR A 41 -15.72 9.96 -27.57
N ALA A 42 -14.77 9.23 -28.17
CA ALA A 42 -14.46 9.26 -29.59
C ALA A 42 -15.27 8.25 -30.42
N ASN A 43 -16.20 7.51 -29.82
CA ASN A 43 -16.98 6.51 -30.52
C ASN A 43 -18.17 7.15 -31.21
N GLN A 44 -18.15 7.13 -32.54
CA GLN A 44 -19.20 7.73 -33.36
C GLN A 44 -20.56 7.05 -33.15
N TYR A 45 -20.61 5.72 -33.04
CA TYR A 45 -21.86 4.98 -32.85
C TYR A 45 -22.57 5.35 -31.55
N ILE A 46 -21.79 5.55 -30.47
CA ILE A 46 -22.35 6.02 -29.19
C ILE A 46 -22.88 7.45 -29.35
N ASN A 47 -22.13 8.33 -30.00
CA ASN A 47 -22.59 9.68 -30.24
C ASN A 47 -23.88 9.74 -31.07
N ASP A 48 -23.92 9.02 -32.20
CA ASP A 48 -25.07 8.97 -33.09
C ASP A 48 -26.29 8.39 -32.37
N PHE A 49 -26.09 7.36 -31.53
CA PHE A 49 -27.14 6.80 -30.66
C PHE A 49 -27.74 7.86 -29.74
N LEU A 50 -26.91 8.68 -29.08
CA LEU A 50 -27.35 9.70 -28.13
C LEU A 50 -28.00 10.92 -28.79
N GLU A 51 -27.69 11.19 -30.07
CA GLU A 51 -28.24 12.30 -30.86
C GLU A 51 -29.49 11.94 -31.64
N MET A 52 -29.73 10.64 -31.91
CA MET A 52 -30.82 10.17 -32.71
C MET A 52 -32.18 10.50 -32.08
N GLU A 53 -33.11 11.05 -32.89
CA GLU A 53 -34.50 11.20 -32.49
C GLU A 53 -35.25 9.88 -32.70
N TYR A 54 -35.77 9.29 -31.64
CA TYR A 54 -36.54 8.07 -31.64
C TYR A 54 -38.03 8.39 -31.77
N ARG A 55 -38.73 7.73 -32.69
CA ARG A 55 -40.15 7.97 -32.92
C ARG A 55 -41.01 7.47 -31.76
N ASP A 56 -40.61 6.37 -31.16
CA ASP A 56 -41.29 5.75 -30.04
C ASP A 56 -40.31 4.96 -29.16
N PRO A 57 -40.74 4.52 -27.98
CA PRO A 57 -39.91 3.74 -27.08
C PRO A 57 -39.40 2.41 -27.64
N PHE A 58 -40.12 1.81 -28.60
CA PHE A 58 -39.74 0.54 -29.21
C PHE A 58 -38.53 0.73 -30.15
N ASP A 59 -38.54 1.78 -30.98
CA ASP A 59 -37.42 2.16 -31.83
C ASP A 59 -36.13 2.38 -31.00
N TYR A 60 -36.29 3.05 -29.84
CA TYR A 60 -35.18 3.22 -28.91
C TYR A 60 -34.62 1.88 -28.39
N VAL A 61 -35.49 0.98 -27.92
CA VAL A 61 -35.07 -0.31 -27.34
C VAL A 61 -34.35 -1.17 -28.38
N VAL A 62 -34.83 -1.18 -29.62
CA VAL A 62 -34.19 -1.92 -30.73
C VAL A 62 -32.80 -1.36 -31.01
N SER A 63 -32.68 -0.04 -31.11
CA SER A 63 -31.39 0.64 -31.32
C SER A 63 -30.41 0.39 -30.15
N TYR A 64 -30.91 0.46 -28.91
CA TYR A 64 -30.12 0.16 -27.72
C TYR A 64 -29.54 -1.27 -27.73
N GLN A 65 -30.37 -2.25 -28.07
CA GLN A 65 -29.93 -3.64 -28.14
C GLN A 65 -28.90 -3.90 -29.24
N GLN A 66 -29.08 -3.27 -30.38
CA GLN A 66 -28.30 -3.52 -31.59
C GLN A 66 -26.94 -2.83 -31.58
N PHE A 67 -26.85 -1.58 -31.11
CA PHE A 67 -25.65 -0.76 -31.26
C PHE A 67 -24.95 -0.42 -29.99
N PHE A 68 -25.65 -0.40 -28.89
CA PHE A 68 -25.13 0.21 -27.66
C PHE A 68 -24.65 -0.80 -26.63
N LYS A 69 -25.42 -1.86 -26.43
CA LYS A 69 -25.16 -2.86 -25.40
C LYS A 69 -23.77 -3.50 -25.53
N ASP A 70 -23.41 -3.95 -26.71
CA ASP A 70 -22.14 -4.66 -26.93
C ASP A 70 -20.94 -3.73 -26.77
N THR A 71 -21.04 -2.49 -27.22
CA THR A 71 -19.97 -1.50 -27.10
C THR A 71 -19.67 -1.16 -25.63
N LEU A 72 -20.71 -0.98 -24.81
CA LEU A 72 -20.53 -0.65 -23.40
C LEU A 72 -20.10 -1.86 -22.56
N PHE A 73 -20.56 -3.05 -22.89
CA PHE A 73 -20.11 -4.26 -22.19
C PHE A 73 -18.59 -4.48 -22.36
N GLN A 74 -18.08 -4.33 -23.57
CA GLN A 74 -16.65 -4.42 -23.81
C GLN A 74 -15.86 -3.38 -23.01
N SER A 75 -16.39 -2.16 -22.90
CA SER A 75 -15.72 -1.10 -22.12
C SER A 75 -15.76 -1.37 -20.63
N SER A 76 -16.84 -1.93 -20.10
CA SER A 76 -16.95 -2.32 -18.68
C SER A 76 -15.97 -3.44 -18.31
N ASP A 77 -15.81 -4.44 -19.18
CA ASP A 77 -14.85 -5.53 -18.97
C ASP A 77 -13.40 -5.02 -18.93
N MET A 78 -13.11 -3.96 -19.68
CA MET A 78 -11.77 -3.34 -19.69
C MET A 78 -11.43 -2.57 -18.40
N THR A 79 -12.44 -2.10 -17.67
CA THR A 79 -12.25 -1.32 -16.42
C THR A 79 -12.38 -2.16 -15.14
N GLY A 80 -12.60 -3.47 -15.28
CA GLY A 80 -12.88 -4.32 -14.14
C GLY A 80 -14.26 -4.05 -13.54
N SER A 81 -14.47 -3.67 -12.35
CA SER A 81 -15.78 -3.49 -11.69
C SER A 81 -16.41 -2.12 -11.87
N SER A 82 -16.03 -1.34 -12.89
CA SER A 82 -16.54 0.03 -13.06
C SER A 82 -17.91 0.10 -13.71
N LEU A 83 -18.79 0.93 -13.17
CA LEU A 83 -20.12 1.20 -13.74
C LEU A 83 -20.06 2.39 -14.71
N ILE A 84 -20.44 2.16 -15.97
CA ILE A 84 -20.49 3.20 -17.00
C ILE A 84 -21.92 3.70 -17.15
N THR A 85 -22.12 5.01 -17.05
CA THR A 85 -23.42 5.67 -17.25
C THR A 85 -23.25 6.84 -18.20
N LEU A 86 -24.14 6.94 -19.18
CA LEU A 86 -24.28 8.07 -20.08
C LEU A 86 -25.51 8.88 -19.71
N TYR A 87 -25.38 10.17 -19.74
CA TYR A 87 -26.47 11.11 -19.50
C TYR A 87 -26.68 11.97 -20.77
N THR A 88 -27.92 12.22 -21.09
CA THR A 88 -28.29 13.06 -22.22
C THR A 88 -29.59 13.83 -21.93
N ASP A 89 -29.74 15.01 -22.50
CA ASP A 89 -30.97 15.78 -22.48
C ASP A 89 -31.90 15.47 -23.67
N ASN A 90 -31.52 14.48 -24.51
CA ASN A 90 -32.40 14.00 -25.60
C ASN A 90 -33.66 13.38 -25.01
N SER A 91 -34.79 14.09 -25.15
CA SER A 91 -36.08 13.73 -24.57
C SER A 91 -36.72 12.47 -25.18
N THR A 92 -36.24 12.01 -26.35
CA THR A 92 -36.75 10.80 -27.02
C THR A 92 -36.11 9.51 -26.48
N ILE A 93 -35.06 9.63 -25.68
CA ILE A 93 -34.39 8.50 -25.05
C ILE A 93 -35.14 8.08 -23.77
N VAL A 94 -35.40 6.78 -23.66
CA VAL A 94 -36.01 6.20 -22.46
C VAL A 94 -34.96 6.07 -21.38
N SER A 95 -35.10 6.86 -20.32
CA SER A 95 -34.16 6.85 -19.20
C SER A 95 -34.16 5.53 -18.43
N GLY A 96 -33.03 4.84 -18.39
CA GLY A 96 -32.88 3.60 -17.63
C GLY A 96 -31.56 2.87 -17.93
N GLY A 97 -31.13 2.02 -17.02
CA GLY A 97 -29.89 1.26 -17.18
C GLY A 97 -28.65 2.16 -17.36
N THR A 98 -27.93 1.92 -18.45
CA THR A 98 -26.66 2.61 -18.79
C THR A 98 -26.87 4.02 -19.34
N VAL A 99 -28.05 4.33 -19.90
CA VAL A 99 -28.39 5.65 -20.48
C VAL A 99 -29.50 6.27 -19.64
N ARG A 100 -29.27 7.47 -19.15
CA ARG A 100 -30.17 8.16 -18.23
C ARG A 100 -30.42 9.60 -18.71
N ASN A 101 -31.55 10.15 -18.31
CA ASN A 101 -31.85 11.55 -18.56
C ASN A 101 -30.98 12.46 -17.73
N LEU A 102 -30.47 13.53 -18.33
CA LEU A 102 -29.62 14.52 -17.69
C LEU A 102 -30.31 15.22 -16.50
N ASP A 103 -31.65 15.35 -16.54
CA ASP A 103 -32.38 15.99 -15.44
C ASP A 103 -32.20 15.30 -14.09
N LEU A 104 -31.89 14.00 -14.09
CA LEU A 104 -31.66 13.25 -12.86
C LEU A 104 -30.41 13.70 -12.08
N ILE A 105 -29.50 14.37 -12.75
CA ILE A 105 -28.20 14.72 -12.15
C ILE A 105 -27.96 16.22 -12.01
N LYS A 106 -28.88 17.06 -12.47
CA LYS A 106 -28.74 18.54 -12.43
C LYS A 106 -28.46 19.06 -11.01
N GLU A 107 -29.02 18.39 -10.00
CA GLU A 107 -28.82 18.71 -8.58
C GLU A 107 -27.60 18.05 -7.94
N SER A 108 -26.91 17.13 -8.65
CA SER A 108 -25.75 16.45 -8.10
C SER A 108 -24.54 17.38 -7.98
N GLY A 109 -23.73 17.17 -6.93
CA GLY A 109 -22.55 17.98 -6.67
C GLY A 109 -21.55 17.93 -7.82
N TRP A 110 -21.28 16.73 -8.36
CA TRP A 110 -20.31 16.55 -9.43
C TRP A 110 -20.72 17.22 -10.75
N TYR A 111 -22.04 17.31 -11.06
CA TYR A 111 -22.51 17.99 -12.25
C TYR A 111 -22.35 19.51 -12.13
N ARG A 112 -22.68 20.06 -10.95
CA ARG A 112 -22.47 21.49 -10.66
C ARG A 112 -21.00 21.86 -10.75
N ASP A 113 -20.14 21.11 -10.10
CA ASP A 113 -18.69 21.32 -10.10
C ASP A 113 -18.09 21.27 -11.51
N LEU A 114 -18.52 20.29 -12.34
CA LEU A 114 -18.06 20.17 -13.73
C LEU A 114 -18.37 21.44 -14.55
N ASN A 115 -19.54 22.01 -14.34
CA ASN A 115 -19.98 23.21 -15.06
C ASN A 115 -19.37 24.49 -14.48
N GLU A 116 -19.30 24.63 -13.15
CA GLU A 116 -18.71 25.80 -12.49
C GLU A 116 -17.23 25.92 -12.78
N LYS A 117 -16.49 24.81 -12.75
CA LYS A 117 -15.06 24.78 -13.10
C LYS A 117 -14.81 24.90 -14.60
N GLY A 118 -15.84 24.76 -15.44
CA GLY A 118 -15.73 24.84 -16.89
C GLY A 118 -14.78 23.81 -17.50
N THR A 119 -14.59 22.66 -16.85
CA THR A 119 -13.67 21.61 -17.29
C THR A 119 -14.39 20.60 -18.18
N GLU A 120 -13.64 19.97 -19.10
CA GLU A 120 -14.18 18.95 -20.00
C GLU A 120 -14.27 17.58 -19.32
N GLN A 121 -13.46 17.37 -18.30
CA GLN A 121 -13.40 16.13 -17.53
C GLN A 121 -12.84 16.38 -16.12
N MET A 122 -13.24 15.55 -15.17
CA MET A 122 -12.73 15.63 -13.81
C MET A 122 -12.88 14.31 -13.05
N LEU A 123 -12.05 14.14 -12.03
CA LEU A 123 -12.21 13.15 -10.97
C LEU A 123 -13.00 13.78 -9.83
N TYR A 124 -13.98 13.05 -9.31
CA TYR A 124 -14.84 13.53 -8.23
C TYR A 124 -15.05 12.46 -7.16
N PHE A 125 -15.04 12.86 -5.91
CA PHE A 125 -15.27 12.00 -4.74
C PHE A 125 -16.61 12.37 -4.11
N ALA A 126 -17.52 11.42 -4.06
CA ALA A 126 -18.86 11.61 -3.52
C ALA A 126 -19.12 10.72 -2.32
N TYR A 127 -20.03 11.16 -1.48
CA TYR A 127 -20.68 10.35 -0.45
C TYR A 127 -22.18 10.52 -0.64
N GLU A 128 -22.78 9.64 -1.39
CA GLU A 128 -24.17 9.75 -1.82
C GLU A 128 -24.76 8.35 -2.10
N PRO A 129 -26.10 8.19 -2.19
CA PRO A 129 -26.71 6.96 -2.63
C PRO A 129 -26.33 6.64 -4.08
N GLU A 130 -26.13 5.35 -4.41
CA GLU A 130 -25.78 4.88 -5.74
C GLU A 130 -26.73 5.40 -6.83
N VAL A 131 -28.03 5.50 -6.50
CA VAL A 131 -29.05 6.04 -7.41
C VAL A 131 -29.64 7.31 -6.80
N PRO A 132 -29.59 8.46 -7.47
CA PRO A 132 -30.20 9.69 -7.00
C PRO A 132 -31.68 9.50 -6.66
N GLY A 133 -32.07 9.89 -5.45
CA GLY A 133 -33.46 9.77 -4.96
C GLY A 133 -33.86 8.37 -4.47
N ALA A 134 -32.97 7.40 -4.48
CA ALA A 134 -33.21 6.10 -3.87
C ALA A 134 -33.13 6.20 -2.33
N VAL A 135 -33.99 5.43 -1.63
CA VAL A 135 -33.91 5.28 -0.16
C VAL A 135 -32.83 4.23 0.15
N MET A 136 -31.60 4.55 -0.17
CA MET A 136 -30.44 3.70 0.13
C MET A 136 -29.49 4.49 1.04
N HIS A 137 -28.73 3.77 1.84
CA HIS A 137 -27.66 4.40 2.63
C HIS A 137 -26.62 4.99 1.68
N PRO A 138 -26.12 6.22 1.95
CA PRO A 138 -25.05 6.78 1.15
C PRO A 138 -23.75 5.97 1.34
N GLU A 139 -22.95 5.93 0.29
CA GLU A 139 -21.67 5.24 0.25
C GLU A 139 -20.62 6.14 -0.40
N ARG A 140 -19.36 5.77 -0.26
CA ARG A 140 -18.23 6.46 -0.90
C ARG A 140 -18.13 6.03 -2.35
N HIS A 141 -18.08 7.02 -3.23
CA HIS A 141 -17.97 6.81 -4.66
C HIS A 141 -16.81 7.61 -5.23
N VAL A 142 -16.21 7.08 -6.29
CA VAL A 142 -15.18 7.77 -7.07
C VAL A 142 -15.67 7.83 -8.52
N TYR A 143 -15.91 9.03 -9.01
CA TYR A 143 -16.43 9.26 -10.36
C TYR A 143 -15.36 9.86 -11.26
N PHE A 144 -15.17 9.28 -12.42
CA PHE A 144 -14.55 9.96 -13.55
C PHE A 144 -15.65 10.46 -14.47
N VAL A 145 -15.77 11.77 -14.64
CA VAL A 145 -16.83 12.39 -15.45
C VAL A 145 -16.25 13.13 -16.62
N ARG A 146 -16.93 13.10 -17.77
CA ARG A 146 -16.47 13.73 -19.01
C ARG A 146 -17.62 14.22 -19.85
N LYS A 147 -17.50 15.45 -20.44
CA LYS A 147 -18.40 15.97 -21.47
C LYS A 147 -18.19 15.22 -22.77
N MET A 148 -19.30 14.84 -23.43
CA MET A 148 -19.31 14.07 -24.68
C MET A 148 -19.48 15.01 -25.89
N ASN A 149 -18.53 15.93 -26.07
CA ASN A 149 -18.56 17.00 -27.08
C ASN A 149 -17.56 16.79 -28.25
N TYR A 150 -17.08 15.54 -28.46
CA TYR A 150 -16.07 15.24 -29.50
C TYR A 150 -16.60 15.55 -30.92
N TYR A 151 -17.80 15.11 -31.22
CA TYR A 151 -18.50 15.43 -32.47
C TYR A 151 -19.26 16.73 -32.27
N GLY A 152 -18.63 17.85 -32.60
CA GLY A 152 -19.24 19.16 -32.46
C GLY A 152 -20.46 19.35 -33.37
N GLY A 153 -21.46 20.12 -32.92
CA GLY A 153 -22.68 20.42 -33.66
C GLY A 153 -23.93 19.66 -33.25
N GLY A 154 -23.83 18.75 -32.28
CA GLY A 154 -25.00 18.14 -31.65
C GLY A 154 -25.80 19.16 -30.82
N GLN A 155 -27.14 18.96 -30.82
CA GLN A 155 -28.06 19.83 -30.07
C GLN A 155 -28.20 19.39 -28.61
N SER A 156 -27.79 18.15 -28.29
CA SER A 156 -27.98 17.54 -26.99
C SER A 156 -26.75 17.66 -26.10
N GLU A 157 -26.95 18.05 -24.86
CA GLU A 157 -25.91 17.94 -23.81
C GLU A 157 -25.71 16.48 -23.41
N LYS A 158 -24.49 16.01 -23.47
CA LYS A 158 -24.14 14.60 -23.21
C LYS A 158 -22.97 14.50 -22.22
N LEU A 159 -23.10 13.61 -21.26
CA LEU A 159 -22.09 13.35 -20.25
C LEU A 159 -21.82 11.87 -20.08
N LEU A 160 -20.58 11.53 -19.85
CA LEU A 160 -20.12 10.22 -19.46
C LEU A 160 -19.72 10.25 -17.98
N LYS A 161 -20.29 9.34 -17.19
CA LYS A 161 -19.83 9.05 -15.82
C LYS A 161 -19.33 7.62 -15.76
N ILE A 162 -18.10 7.42 -15.32
CA ILE A 162 -17.55 6.12 -14.99
C ILE A 162 -17.32 6.09 -13.48
N GLU A 163 -18.02 5.22 -12.83
CA GLU A 163 -17.84 4.96 -11.40
C GLU A 163 -16.74 3.94 -11.21
N MET A 164 -15.70 4.33 -10.49
CA MET A 164 -14.57 3.48 -10.15
C MET A 164 -14.87 2.72 -8.87
N ASP A 165 -14.44 1.47 -8.78
CA ASP A 165 -14.57 0.70 -7.54
C ASP A 165 -13.62 1.22 -6.46
N TYR A 166 -14.21 1.93 -5.50
CA TYR A 166 -13.52 2.48 -4.34
C TYR A 166 -12.71 1.41 -3.59
N SER A 167 -13.32 0.23 -3.38
CA SER A 167 -12.68 -0.86 -2.64
C SER A 167 -11.43 -1.39 -3.34
N THR A 168 -11.46 -1.47 -4.67
CA THR A 168 -10.30 -1.90 -5.47
C THR A 168 -9.16 -0.89 -5.37
N ILE A 169 -9.45 0.41 -5.50
CA ILE A 169 -8.43 1.46 -5.36
C ILE A 169 -7.81 1.41 -3.96
N ASN A 170 -8.63 1.34 -2.93
CA ASN A 170 -8.15 1.30 -1.55
C ASN A 170 -7.29 0.05 -1.27
N LYS A 171 -7.72 -1.13 -1.75
CA LYS A 171 -6.91 -2.37 -1.67
C LYS A 171 -5.58 -2.27 -2.40
N ASN A 172 -5.54 -1.64 -3.58
CA ASN A 172 -4.29 -1.43 -4.31
C ASN A 172 -3.30 -0.62 -3.48
N LEU A 173 -3.77 0.41 -2.77
CA LEU A 173 -2.94 1.21 -1.86
C LEU A 173 -2.48 0.42 -0.63
N GLN A 174 -3.34 -0.40 -0.04
CA GLN A 174 -2.99 -1.28 1.08
C GLN A 174 -1.93 -2.32 0.67
N ASN A 175 -2.01 -2.84 -0.55
CA ASN A 175 -1.06 -3.83 -1.09
C ASN A 175 0.36 -3.26 -1.26
N LEU A 176 0.55 -1.95 -1.31
CA LEU A 176 1.87 -1.33 -1.28
C LEU A 176 2.62 -1.59 0.03
N ASN A 177 1.89 -2.01 1.08
CA ASN A 177 2.40 -2.53 2.36
C ASN A 177 3.53 -1.70 3.00
N TYR A 178 3.41 -0.39 2.94
CA TYR A 178 4.35 0.49 3.64
C TYR A 178 4.12 0.41 5.16
N GLY A 179 5.19 0.24 5.93
CA GLY A 179 5.15 0.20 7.40
C GLY A 179 4.71 1.53 8.04
N THR A 180 4.54 2.58 7.25
CA THR A 180 4.13 3.90 7.69
C THR A 180 2.70 4.21 7.25
N PRO A 181 1.90 4.96 8.07
CA PRO A 181 0.58 5.40 7.66
C PRO A 181 0.66 6.41 6.52
N VAL A 182 -0.16 6.19 5.49
CA VAL A 182 -0.32 7.11 4.36
C VAL A 182 -1.79 7.48 4.23
N TYR A 183 -2.06 8.77 4.14
CA TYR A 183 -3.40 9.31 3.94
C TYR A 183 -3.42 10.16 2.67
N ILE A 184 -4.40 9.90 1.83
CA ILE A 184 -4.66 10.68 0.63
C ILE A 184 -5.91 11.52 0.89
N CYS A 185 -5.75 12.82 0.84
CA CYS A 185 -6.81 13.78 1.17
C CYS A 185 -7.21 14.61 -0.05
N HIS A 186 -8.49 14.94 -0.10
CA HIS A 186 -9.07 15.91 -1.00
C HIS A 186 -9.94 16.88 -0.20
N GLU A 187 -9.71 18.18 -0.36
CA GLU A 187 -10.43 19.23 0.37
C GLU A 187 -10.46 19.00 1.89
N GLY A 188 -9.35 18.51 2.46
CA GLY A 188 -9.20 18.26 3.89
C GLY A 188 -9.90 16.99 4.41
N LYS A 189 -10.51 16.20 3.54
CA LYS A 189 -11.12 14.90 3.88
C LYS A 189 -10.20 13.76 3.42
N ILE A 190 -10.10 12.71 4.22
CA ILE A 190 -9.36 11.48 3.89
C ILE A 190 -10.18 10.71 2.87
N ILE A 191 -9.66 10.57 1.65
CA ILE A 191 -10.31 9.83 0.58
C ILE A 191 -9.86 8.37 0.58
N PHE A 192 -8.55 8.13 0.73
CA PHE A 192 -7.97 6.80 0.81
C PHE A 192 -6.91 6.72 1.91
N SER A 193 -6.69 5.51 2.41
CA SER A 193 -5.65 5.24 3.41
C SER A 193 -5.10 3.83 3.23
N ASN A 194 -3.84 3.62 3.61
CA ASN A 194 -3.26 2.27 3.71
C ASN A 194 -3.50 1.62 5.08
N ARG A 195 -4.30 2.24 5.95
CA ARG A 195 -4.70 1.70 7.25
C ARG A 195 -6.03 0.97 7.14
N ASP A 196 -6.14 -0.13 7.89
CA ASP A 196 -7.39 -0.90 7.98
C ASP A 196 -8.49 -0.09 8.65
N GLY A 197 -9.73 -0.31 8.25
CA GLY A 197 -10.92 0.17 8.94
C GLY A 197 -11.80 1.15 8.19
N GLU A 198 -11.43 1.56 6.97
CA GLU A 198 -12.33 2.39 6.18
C GLU A 198 -13.43 1.56 5.50
N ASN A 199 -14.65 1.81 5.90
CA ASN A 199 -15.85 1.23 5.31
C ASN A 199 -16.40 2.18 4.24
N ILE A 200 -16.77 1.66 3.08
CA ILE A 200 -17.42 2.45 2.01
C ILE A 200 -18.75 3.07 2.44
N GLY A 201 -19.41 2.47 3.45
CA GLY A 201 -20.64 2.99 4.06
C GLY A 201 -20.43 4.15 5.03
N ASP A 202 -19.19 4.49 5.37
CA ASP A 202 -18.88 5.58 6.28
C ASP A 202 -18.59 6.87 5.51
N GLU A 203 -18.99 8.03 6.06
CA GLU A 203 -18.61 9.31 5.47
C GLU A 203 -17.10 9.53 5.52
N TYR A 204 -16.57 10.29 4.56
CA TYR A 204 -15.15 10.68 4.52
C TYR A 204 -14.77 11.48 5.77
N GLU A 205 -13.80 10.98 6.53
CA GLU A 205 -13.30 11.65 7.72
C GLU A 205 -12.45 12.88 7.37
N LYS A 206 -12.47 13.88 8.25
CA LYS A 206 -11.55 15.02 8.14
C LYS A 206 -10.16 14.61 8.57
N PHE A 207 -9.17 15.03 7.79
CA PHE A 207 -7.77 14.86 8.18
C PHE A 207 -7.48 15.71 9.42
N SER A 208 -6.92 15.06 10.45
CA SER A 208 -6.60 15.72 11.72
C SER A 208 -5.18 16.26 11.71
N ASP A 209 -5.00 17.55 12.02
CA ASP A 209 -3.68 18.19 12.11
C ASP A 209 -2.80 17.66 13.26
N TYR A 210 -3.35 16.80 14.14
CA TYR A 210 -2.61 16.20 15.26
C TYR A 210 -1.68 15.04 14.85
N LYS A 211 -1.74 14.61 13.58
CA LYS A 211 -0.90 13.53 13.10
C LYS A 211 0.50 14.06 12.78
N GLU A 212 1.53 13.38 13.25
CA GLU A 212 2.93 13.73 12.95
C GLU A 212 3.25 13.45 11.49
N VAL A 213 3.09 14.46 10.63
CA VAL A 213 3.37 14.41 9.20
C VAL A 213 4.88 14.54 8.99
N GLU A 214 5.50 13.51 8.40
CA GLU A 214 6.92 13.53 8.01
C GLU A 214 7.11 14.12 6.61
N TYR A 215 6.18 13.81 5.69
CA TYR A 215 6.24 14.29 4.32
C TYR A 215 4.85 14.57 3.76
N LYS A 216 4.75 15.63 2.97
CA LYS A 216 3.52 16.03 2.27
C LYS A 216 3.83 16.23 0.78
N LYS A 217 3.02 15.60 -0.08
CA LYS A 217 3.03 15.81 -1.53
C LYS A 217 1.66 16.29 -1.99
N THR A 218 1.64 17.28 -2.86
CA THR A 218 0.42 17.73 -3.55
C THR A 218 0.48 17.30 -5.01
N SER A 219 -0.60 16.74 -5.51
CA SER A 219 -0.75 16.30 -6.89
C SER A 219 -2.10 16.73 -7.45
N ASN A 220 -2.16 16.99 -8.75
CA ASN A 220 -3.41 17.23 -9.45
C ASN A 220 -3.68 16.08 -10.42
N ILE A 221 -4.74 15.35 -10.19
CA ILE A 221 -5.15 14.22 -11.02
C ILE A 221 -6.52 14.54 -11.61
N TYR A 222 -6.56 14.82 -12.89
CA TYR A 222 -7.79 15.18 -13.62
C TYR A 222 -8.66 16.22 -12.90
N GLY A 223 -8.04 17.33 -12.46
CA GLY A 223 -8.71 18.44 -11.79
C GLY A 223 -8.95 18.27 -10.29
N ALA A 224 -8.79 17.08 -9.74
CA ALA A 224 -8.80 16.86 -8.29
C ALA A 224 -7.41 17.16 -7.69
N GLN A 225 -7.35 18.10 -6.77
CA GLN A 225 -6.14 18.33 -5.98
C GLN A 225 -6.09 17.33 -4.84
N LEU A 226 -5.09 16.44 -4.89
CA LEU A 226 -4.85 15.44 -3.87
C LEU A 226 -3.64 15.83 -3.03
N GLU A 227 -3.77 15.69 -1.72
CA GLU A 227 -2.70 15.87 -0.75
C GLU A 227 -2.37 14.51 -0.15
N ILE A 228 -1.15 14.05 -0.38
CA ILE A 228 -0.64 12.78 0.13
C ILE A 228 0.19 13.09 1.37
N TYR A 229 -0.24 12.59 2.51
CA TYR A 229 0.43 12.72 3.79
C TYR A 229 1.07 11.40 4.18
N VAL A 230 2.38 11.40 4.34
CA VAL A 230 3.13 10.27 4.86
C VAL A 230 3.49 10.60 6.30
N LEU A 231 2.98 9.80 7.23
CA LEU A 231 3.17 10.02 8.66
C LEU A 231 4.42 9.29 9.16
N ARG A 232 4.86 9.69 10.36
CA ARG A 232 5.90 8.95 11.06
C ARG A 232 5.43 7.51 11.31
N PRO A 233 6.24 6.49 10.97
CA PRO A 233 5.89 5.12 11.33
C PRO A 233 5.73 5.03 12.85
N GLU A 234 4.65 4.40 13.28
CA GLU A 234 4.50 4.04 14.68
C GLU A 234 5.64 3.07 15.02
N THR A 235 6.69 3.60 15.64
CA THR A 235 7.79 2.76 16.10
C THR A 235 7.30 1.97 17.30
N ASP A 236 6.73 0.83 17.05
CA ASP A 236 6.57 -0.20 18.07
C ASP A 236 7.97 -0.73 18.44
N LEU A 237 8.68 0.07 19.24
CA LEU A 237 10.02 -0.28 19.74
C LEU A 237 9.96 -1.59 20.55
N ILE A 238 8.85 -1.84 21.23
CA ILE A 238 8.64 -3.03 22.04
C ILE A 238 8.41 -4.24 21.13
N GLY A 239 7.55 -4.13 20.11
CA GLY A 239 7.32 -5.19 19.13
C GLY A 239 8.59 -5.58 18.37
N LYS A 240 9.32 -4.59 17.87
CA LYS A 240 10.62 -4.82 17.21
C LYS A 240 11.68 -5.41 18.13
N LEU A 241 11.66 -5.04 19.44
CA LEU A 241 12.55 -5.63 20.44
C LEU A 241 12.16 -7.09 20.69
N VAL A 242 10.87 -7.38 20.83
CA VAL A 242 10.34 -8.75 21.03
C VAL A 242 10.63 -9.64 19.82
N GLU A 243 10.48 -9.14 18.61
CA GLU A 243 10.80 -9.86 17.37
C GLU A 243 12.30 -10.23 17.30
N ARG A 244 13.19 -9.35 17.78
CA ARG A 244 14.63 -9.60 17.84
C ARG A 244 15.10 -10.33 19.10
N LEU A 245 14.22 -10.52 20.08
CA LEU A 245 14.54 -11.16 21.35
C LEU A 245 15.19 -12.54 21.19
N PRO A 246 14.74 -13.44 20.29
CA PRO A 246 15.38 -14.75 20.11
C PRO A 246 16.84 -14.63 19.65
N MET A 247 17.13 -13.69 18.76
CA MET A 247 18.49 -13.44 18.27
C MET A 247 19.38 -12.85 19.37
N LEU A 248 18.85 -11.93 20.17
CA LEU A 248 19.57 -11.36 21.31
C LEU A 248 19.86 -12.42 22.38
N LEU A 249 18.89 -13.28 22.70
CA LEU A 249 19.07 -14.39 23.64
C LEU A 249 20.10 -15.39 23.15
N LEU A 250 20.14 -15.70 21.86
CA LEU A 250 21.13 -16.57 21.25
C LEU A 250 22.55 -15.97 21.38
N LEU A 251 22.72 -14.68 21.03
CA LEU A 251 23.96 -13.96 21.20
C LEU A 251 24.42 -13.95 22.67
N PHE A 252 23.52 -13.70 23.61
CA PHE A 252 23.77 -13.69 25.02
C PHE A 252 24.18 -15.08 25.52
N SER A 253 23.50 -16.13 25.07
CA SER A 253 23.79 -17.51 25.37
C SER A 253 25.22 -17.90 24.94
N ILE A 254 25.59 -17.56 23.69
CA ILE A 254 26.95 -17.84 23.19
C ILE A 254 28.00 -17.15 24.03
N ASN A 255 27.78 -15.87 24.41
CA ASN A 255 28.76 -15.11 25.23
C ASN A 255 28.92 -15.65 26.65
N ILE A 256 27.91 -16.33 27.22
CA ILE A 256 28.00 -16.94 28.54
C ILE A 256 28.54 -18.36 28.47
N PHE A 257 27.93 -19.20 27.59
CA PHE A 257 28.27 -20.61 27.56
C PHE A 257 29.64 -20.91 26.95
N PHE A 258 30.06 -20.12 25.95
CA PHE A 258 31.37 -20.33 25.32
C PHE A 258 32.52 -20.14 26.29
N PRO A 259 32.65 -19.04 27.07
CA PRO A 259 33.70 -18.91 28.10
C PRO A 259 33.58 -19.98 29.19
N LEU A 260 32.36 -20.32 29.61
CA LEU A 260 32.14 -21.35 30.63
C LEU A 260 32.69 -22.70 30.17
N ILE A 261 32.36 -23.12 28.96
CA ILE A 261 32.86 -24.36 28.36
C ILE A 261 34.38 -24.31 28.23
N MET A 262 34.94 -23.19 27.78
CA MET A 262 36.39 -23.01 27.67
C MET A 262 37.09 -23.14 29.04
N VAL A 263 36.56 -22.55 30.08
CA VAL A 263 37.10 -22.68 31.44
C VAL A 263 37.04 -24.12 31.92
N LEU A 264 35.93 -24.82 31.70
CA LEU A 264 35.78 -26.23 32.04
C LEU A 264 36.78 -27.14 31.30
N LEU A 265 36.97 -26.90 30.01
CA LEU A 265 37.92 -27.63 29.17
C LEU A 265 39.38 -27.37 29.63
N LEU A 266 39.72 -26.13 29.87
CA LEU A 266 41.05 -25.73 30.35
C LEU A 266 41.32 -26.31 31.73
N ASN A 267 40.34 -26.24 32.64
CA ASN A 267 40.46 -26.82 33.98
C ASN A 267 40.70 -28.34 33.91
N ARG A 268 39.90 -29.04 33.08
CA ARG A 268 40.05 -30.50 32.91
C ARG A 268 41.33 -30.89 32.18
N SER A 269 41.80 -30.10 31.23
CA SER A 269 42.96 -30.43 30.40
C SER A 269 44.29 -30.01 31.01
N LEU A 270 44.36 -28.80 31.53
CA LEU A 270 45.62 -28.22 32.04
C LEU A 270 45.74 -28.29 33.55
N THR A 271 44.75 -27.79 34.29
CA THR A 271 44.82 -27.65 35.75
C THR A 271 44.90 -29.02 36.44
N ALA A 272 44.12 -30.01 35.96
CA ALA A 272 44.16 -31.35 36.50
C ALA A 272 45.55 -32.04 36.30
N ARG A 273 46.18 -31.78 35.14
CA ARG A 273 47.54 -32.34 34.87
C ARG A 273 48.62 -31.65 35.69
N ILE A 274 48.57 -30.31 35.80
CA ILE A 274 49.51 -29.55 36.62
C ILE A 274 49.36 -29.92 38.08
N SER A 275 48.15 -30.08 38.62
CA SER A 275 47.89 -30.51 39.98
C SER A 275 48.44 -31.89 40.24
N ARG A 276 48.28 -32.85 39.32
CA ARG A 276 48.84 -34.20 39.41
C ARG A 276 50.35 -34.17 39.41
N LEU A 277 50.99 -33.36 38.55
CA LEU A 277 52.41 -33.17 38.50
C LEU A 277 52.94 -32.55 39.82
N SER A 278 52.26 -31.52 40.30
CA SER A 278 52.61 -30.88 41.61
C SER A 278 52.55 -31.86 42.82
N SER A 279 51.50 -32.74 42.82
CA SER A 279 51.40 -33.75 43.90
C SER A 279 52.48 -34.78 43.80
N ILE A 280 52.96 -35.16 42.64
CA ILE A 280 54.07 -36.09 42.45
C ILE A 280 55.38 -35.47 42.90
N PHE A 281 55.65 -34.22 42.53
CA PHE A 281 56.90 -33.50 43.04
C PHE A 281 56.90 -33.35 44.53
N ARG A 282 55.77 -33.12 45.20
CA ARG A 282 55.67 -33.01 46.62
C ARG A 282 55.94 -34.35 47.33
N ASN A 283 55.48 -35.47 46.74
CA ASN A 283 55.71 -36.79 47.24
C ASN A 283 57.19 -37.26 47.03
N THR A 284 57.88 -36.65 46.08
CA THR A 284 59.31 -36.93 45.81
C THR A 284 60.25 -36.36 46.90
N GLU A 285 59.82 -35.31 47.65
CA GLU A 285 60.54 -34.77 48.77
C GLU A 285 60.70 -35.80 49.95
N ASP A 286 59.78 -36.83 49.98
CA ASP A 286 59.77 -37.88 50.99
C ASP A 286 60.57 -39.15 50.57
N GLU A 287 61.57 -39.05 49.67
CA GLU A 287 62.41 -40.15 49.13
C GLU A 287 61.71 -41.27 48.35
N ASN A 288 60.45 -41.12 48.00
CA ASN A 288 59.72 -42.10 47.16
C ASN A 288 59.59 -41.56 45.71
N LEU A 289 60.48 -42.01 44.83
CA LEU A 289 60.34 -41.78 43.38
C LEU A 289 59.21 -42.59 42.84
N VAL A 290 58.09 -41.95 42.44
CA VAL A 290 56.95 -42.56 41.82
C VAL A 290 56.96 -42.30 40.32
N GLU A 291 57.02 -43.32 39.48
CA GLU A 291 56.97 -43.21 38.04
C GLU A 291 55.61 -42.74 37.61
N ILE A 292 55.57 -41.77 36.67
CA ILE A 292 54.34 -41.23 36.08
C ILE A 292 53.90 -42.18 34.96
N GLU A 293 52.88 -42.98 35.23
CA GLU A 293 52.28 -43.87 34.21
C GLU A 293 51.48 -43.05 33.18
N ASN A 294 51.45 -43.52 31.90
CA ASN A 294 50.63 -42.99 30.82
C ASN A 294 50.95 -41.52 30.40
N VAL A 295 52.21 -41.17 30.21
CA VAL A 295 52.58 -39.89 29.59
C VAL A 295 52.37 -39.92 28.09
N SER A 296 51.09 -39.78 27.64
CA SER A 296 50.72 -39.78 26.20
C SER A 296 50.68 -38.40 25.56
N ALA A 297 50.78 -37.34 26.37
CA ALA A 297 50.69 -35.96 25.86
C ALA A 297 51.99 -35.55 25.15
N LYS A 298 51.82 -34.89 23.98
CA LYS A 298 52.91 -34.37 23.13
C LYS A 298 53.10 -32.86 23.31
N ASP A 299 52.71 -32.32 24.47
CA ASP A 299 52.86 -30.91 24.84
C ASP A 299 54.00 -30.74 25.85
N GLU A 300 54.32 -29.49 26.22
CA GLU A 300 55.38 -29.13 27.13
C GLU A 300 55.25 -29.79 28.51
N ILE A 301 53.99 -30.02 28.97
CA ILE A 301 53.70 -30.72 30.22
C ILE A 301 54.04 -32.22 30.09
N GLY A 302 53.75 -32.81 28.95
CA GLY A 302 54.11 -34.18 28.61
C GLY A 302 55.65 -34.35 28.54
N ASP A 303 56.37 -33.39 27.98
CA ASP A 303 57.83 -33.38 27.96
C ASP A 303 58.42 -33.27 29.39
N LEU A 304 57.82 -32.44 30.23
CA LEU A 304 58.24 -32.30 31.61
C LEU A 304 58.02 -33.63 32.39
N MET A 305 56.90 -34.30 32.18
CA MET A 305 56.61 -35.60 32.80
C MET A 305 57.57 -36.70 32.30
N ARG A 306 57.93 -36.71 31.02
CA ARG A 306 58.92 -37.67 30.46
C ARG A 306 60.30 -37.39 30.99
N ASN A 307 60.72 -36.15 31.17
CA ASN A 307 62.02 -35.78 31.73
C ASN A 307 62.10 -36.15 33.23
N TYR A 308 61.05 -35.98 33.99
CA TYR A 308 60.97 -36.43 35.39
C TYR A 308 61.17 -37.93 35.49
N ASN A 309 60.53 -38.75 34.65
CA ASN A 309 60.70 -40.22 34.67
C ASN A 309 62.07 -40.70 34.22
N ARG A 310 62.89 -39.81 33.65
CA ARG A 310 64.31 -40.10 33.32
C ARG A 310 65.32 -39.75 34.42
N MET A 311 64.92 -39.00 35.41
CA MET A 311 65.75 -38.75 36.61
C MET A 311 65.79 -39.91 37.56
#